data_717957e9b22dbe4e562135a0de278eb1
#
_entry.id   717957e9b22dbe4e562135a0de278eb1
#
_cell.length_a   1.000
_cell.length_b   1.000
_cell.length_c   1.000
_cell.angle_alpha   90.00
_cell.angle_beta   90.00
_cell.angle_gamma   90.00
#
_symmetry.space_group_name_H-M   'P 1'
#
loop_
_entity.id
_entity.type
_entity.pdbx_description
1 polymer ?
#
loop_
_entity_poly.entity_id
_entity_poly.type
_entity_poly.pdbx_seq_one_letter_code
_entity_poly.pdbx_strand_id
1 'polypeptide(L)'
;MNKMPDELWAKSNRILTLEKHLHDAENAAQQIFRLNGRWGQNWCRFFQIQGKDNQQKFLLNLQVAALFHDIGKANEDFYTAVTSTGFFPQVLRHEHLSALILCLPEVRTWLGQNPDLDVDVITAAVLSHHLKASKDEKTTPNGKSYRWSQPQ
;
A
#
# COMPACT_ATOMS: atom_id res chain seq x y z
N MET A 1 -14.12 22.44 10.57
CA MET A 1 -13.13 21.60 9.88
C MET A 1 -11.89 21.59 10.75
N ASN A 2 -11.56 20.44 11.32
CA ASN A 2 -10.29 20.29 12.04
C ASN A 2 -9.15 20.45 11.03
N LYS A 3 -8.18 21.31 11.36
CA LYS A 3 -7.00 21.49 10.53
C LYS A 3 -6.22 20.16 10.52
N MET A 4 -5.89 19.65 9.35
CA MET A 4 -5.00 18.48 9.27
C MET A 4 -3.69 18.81 10.00
N PRO A 5 -3.12 17.86 10.73
CA PRO A 5 -1.85 18.07 11.41
C PRO A 5 -0.73 18.33 10.39
N ASP A 6 0.27 19.13 10.79
CA ASP A 6 1.40 19.47 9.92
C ASP A 6 2.27 18.24 9.58
N GLU A 7 2.19 17.16 10.38
CA GLU A 7 2.87 15.89 10.13
C GLU A 7 1.94 14.69 10.34
N LEU A 8 1.96 13.77 9.38
CA LEU A 8 1.29 12.46 9.45
C LEU A 8 2.31 11.38 9.78
N TRP A 9 1.96 10.49 10.71
CA TRP A 9 2.84 9.43 11.18
C TRP A 9 2.50 8.08 10.54
N ALA A 10 3.52 7.32 10.16
CA ALA A 10 3.33 5.96 9.64
C ALA A 10 3.02 4.93 10.74
N LYS A 11 3.46 5.21 11.99
CA LYS A 11 3.33 4.31 13.15
C LYS A 11 3.14 5.10 14.45
N SER A 12 2.61 4.43 15.48
CA SER A 12 2.35 4.99 16.81
C SER A 12 3.60 5.45 17.56
N ASN A 13 4.79 4.98 17.20
CA ASN A 13 6.05 5.43 17.83
C ASN A 13 6.47 6.85 17.41
N ARG A 14 5.80 7.46 16.42
CA ARG A 14 6.05 8.82 15.92
C ARG A 14 7.52 9.11 15.54
N ILE A 15 8.24 8.10 15.07
CA ILE A 15 9.63 8.24 14.61
C ILE A 15 9.70 8.44 13.10
N LEU A 16 8.72 7.86 12.39
CA LEU A 16 8.69 7.81 10.94
C LEU A 16 7.43 8.52 10.41
N THR A 17 7.61 9.59 9.64
CA THR A 17 6.51 10.27 8.96
C THR A 17 5.91 9.37 7.87
N LEU A 18 4.65 9.59 7.54
CA LEU A 18 3.99 8.82 6.46
C LEU A 18 4.69 9.05 5.12
N GLU A 19 4.99 10.30 4.78
CA GLU A 19 5.71 10.67 3.55
C GLU A 19 7.03 9.90 3.42
N LYS A 20 7.87 9.97 4.46
CA LYS A 20 9.14 9.24 4.44
C LYS A 20 8.94 7.73 4.30
N HIS A 21 7.96 7.16 4.98
CA HIS A 21 7.64 5.73 4.88
C HIS A 21 7.27 5.31 3.46
N LEU A 22 6.45 6.10 2.78
CA LEU A 22 6.02 5.83 1.40
C LEU A 22 7.22 5.87 0.44
N HIS A 23 8.07 6.89 0.55
CA HIS A 23 9.29 6.99 -0.27
C HIS A 23 10.33 5.92 0.08
N ASP A 24 10.48 5.54 1.34
CA ASP A 24 11.36 4.44 1.73
C ASP A 24 10.88 3.11 1.11
N ALA A 25 9.57 2.87 1.04
CA ALA A 25 8.99 1.68 0.40
C ALA A 25 9.21 1.69 -1.12
N GLU A 26 8.99 2.82 -1.79
CA GLU A 26 9.29 3.00 -3.21
C GLU A 26 10.76 2.73 -3.51
N ASN A 27 11.67 3.34 -2.76
CA ASN A 27 13.11 3.15 -2.91
C ASN A 27 13.53 1.70 -2.67
N ALA A 28 12.95 1.02 -1.67
CA ALA A 28 13.20 -0.39 -1.41
C ALA A 28 12.75 -1.26 -2.59
N ALA A 29 11.56 -1.01 -3.15
CA ALA A 29 11.08 -1.71 -4.34
C ALA A 29 12.05 -1.54 -5.51
N GLN A 30 12.49 -0.31 -5.78
CA GLN A 30 13.47 -0.01 -6.83
C GLN A 30 14.80 -0.75 -6.61
N GLN A 31 15.35 -0.72 -5.40
CA GLN A 31 16.65 -1.33 -5.12
C GLN A 31 16.60 -2.86 -5.18
N ILE A 32 15.55 -3.48 -4.63
CA ILE A 32 15.40 -4.94 -4.58
C ILE A 32 15.15 -5.49 -5.97
N PHE A 33 14.24 -4.87 -6.73
CA PHE A 33 13.77 -5.37 -8.02
C PHE A 33 14.44 -4.69 -9.24
N ARG A 34 15.50 -3.92 -9.03
CA ARG A 34 16.25 -3.32 -10.16
C ARG A 34 16.57 -4.37 -11.20
N LEU A 35 16.41 -4.01 -12.48
CA LEU A 35 16.49 -4.96 -13.61
C LEU A 35 17.86 -5.61 -13.82
N ASN A 36 18.94 -4.95 -13.39
CA ASN A 36 20.30 -5.49 -13.40
C ASN A 36 20.67 -6.22 -12.10
N GLY A 37 19.75 -6.30 -11.14
CA GLY A 37 19.94 -6.97 -9.85
C GLY A 37 19.49 -8.43 -9.89
N ARG A 38 20.13 -9.27 -9.07
CA ARG A 38 19.84 -10.70 -8.99
C ARG A 38 18.35 -10.99 -8.68
N TRP A 39 17.75 -10.24 -7.77
CA TRP A 39 16.35 -10.41 -7.38
C TRP A 39 15.39 -10.02 -8.51
N GLY A 40 15.60 -8.86 -9.13
CA GLY A 40 14.77 -8.41 -10.25
C GLY A 40 14.81 -9.39 -11.42
N GLN A 41 16.02 -9.87 -11.78
CA GLN A 41 16.16 -10.86 -12.85
C GLN A 41 15.49 -12.19 -12.52
N ASN A 42 15.65 -12.70 -11.28
CA ASN A 42 15.03 -13.95 -10.87
C ASN A 42 13.51 -13.83 -10.83
N TRP A 43 12.98 -12.69 -10.39
CA TRP A 43 11.56 -12.41 -10.38
C TRP A 43 10.97 -12.38 -11.79
N CYS A 44 11.59 -11.61 -12.68
CA CYS A 44 11.15 -11.54 -14.07
C CYS A 44 11.20 -12.93 -14.75
N ARG A 45 12.24 -13.73 -14.48
CA ARG A 45 12.34 -15.10 -15.00
C ARG A 45 11.23 -16.01 -14.43
N PHE A 46 10.97 -15.94 -13.14
CA PHE A 46 9.97 -16.79 -12.48
C PHE A 46 8.55 -16.49 -12.99
N PHE A 47 8.21 -15.23 -13.12
CA PHE A 47 6.90 -14.78 -13.63
C PHE A 47 6.86 -14.64 -15.17
N GLN A 48 7.91 -15.09 -15.87
CA GLN A 48 8.01 -15.05 -17.32
C GLN A 48 7.81 -13.65 -17.92
N ILE A 49 8.23 -12.60 -17.21
CA ILE A 49 8.22 -11.22 -17.70
C ILE A 49 9.36 -11.06 -18.72
N GLN A 50 9.01 -11.20 -19.98
CA GLN A 50 9.99 -11.18 -21.09
C GLN A 50 10.05 -9.80 -21.74
N GLY A 51 11.22 -9.46 -22.26
CA GLY A 51 11.49 -8.20 -22.92
C GLY A 51 11.77 -7.05 -21.93
N LYS A 52 12.70 -6.19 -22.35
CA LYS A 52 13.17 -5.07 -21.50
C LYS A 52 12.05 -4.10 -21.14
N ASP A 53 11.17 -3.82 -22.09
CA ASP A 53 10.06 -2.87 -21.90
C ASP A 53 9.06 -3.40 -20.87
N ASN A 54 8.69 -4.68 -20.94
CA ASN A 54 7.80 -5.30 -19.94
C ASN A 54 8.42 -5.35 -18.54
N GLN A 55 9.73 -5.57 -18.46
CA GLN A 55 10.45 -5.55 -17.18
C GLN A 55 10.51 -4.14 -16.59
N GLN A 56 10.71 -3.12 -17.42
CA GLN A 56 10.65 -1.72 -16.98
C GLN A 56 9.25 -1.34 -16.52
N LYS A 57 8.23 -1.74 -17.27
CA LYS A 57 6.83 -1.53 -16.92
C LYS A 57 6.47 -2.21 -15.60
N PHE A 58 6.90 -3.47 -15.40
CA PHE A 58 6.74 -4.16 -14.11
C PHE A 58 7.36 -3.36 -12.95
N LEU A 59 8.62 -2.93 -13.09
CA LEU A 59 9.31 -2.18 -12.03
C LEU A 59 8.62 -0.86 -11.73
N LEU A 60 8.18 -0.13 -12.75
CA LEU A 60 7.45 1.13 -12.59
C LEU A 60 6.15 0.93 -11.82
N ASN A 61 5.34 -0.07 -12.20
CA ASN A 61 4.08 -0.37 -11.51
C ASN A 61 4.32 -0.81 -10.06
N LEU A 62 5.37 -1.58 -9.80
CA LEU A 62 5.76 -1.98 -8.45
C LEU A 62 6.16 -0.78 -7.58
N GLN A 63 6.92 0.17 -8.14
CA GLN A 63 7.31 1.40 -7.44
C GLN A 63 6.10 2.26 -7.09
N VAL A 64 5.18 2.45 -8.04
CA VAL A 64 3.94 3.21 -7.81
C VAL A 64 3.06 2.50 -6.78
N ALA A 65 2.90 1.17 -6.85
CA ALA A 65 2.17 0.42 -5.84
C ALA A 65 2.80 0.57 -4.44
N ALA A 66 4.14 0.52 -4.35
CA ALA A 66 4.87 0.72 -3.10
C ALA A 66 4.70 2.15 -2.56
N LEU A 67 4.67 3.16 -3.43
CA LEU A 67 4.44 4.55 -3.04
C LEU A 67 3.01 4.76 -2.50
N PHE A 68 2.02 4.07 -3.05
CA PHE A 68 0.62 4.24 -2.67
C PHE A 68 0.11 3.24 -1.62
N HIS A 69 0.90 2.22 -1.23
CA HIS A 69 0.40 1.12 -0.41
C HIS A 69 -0.27 1.58 0.90
N ASP A 70 0.26 2.59 1.53
CA ASP A 70 -0.15 3.09 2.83
C ASP A 70 -0.72 4.52 2.80
N ILE A 71 -1.03 5.09 1.62
CA ILE A 71 -1.57 6.45 1.52
C ILE A 71 -2.91 6.60 2.29
N GLY A 72 -3.66 5.52 2.44
CA GLY A 72 -4.86 5.48 3.26
C GLY A 72 -4.65 5.74 4.74
N LYS A 73 -3.40 5.77 5.23
CA LYS A 73 -3.06 6.24 6.59
C LYS A 73 -3.23 7.76 6.76
N ALA A 74 -3.34 8.50 5.67
CA ALA A 74 -3.64 9.93 5.69
C ALA A 74 -5.14 10.20 5.98
N ASN A 75 -5.65 9.63 7.07
CA ASN A 75 -7.03 9.84 7.53
C ASN A 75 -7.10 10.07 9.04
N GLU A 76 -8.20 10.66 9.51
CA GLU A 76 -8.38 11.07 10.90
C GLU A 76 -8.42 9.87 11.86
N ASP A 77 -9.05 8.76 11.48
CA ASP A 77 -9.13 7.55 12.31
C ASP A 77 -7.76 6.95 12.57
N PHE A 78 -6.93 6.83 11.52
CA PHE A 78 -5.57 6.34 11.66
C PHE A 78 -4.71 7.31 12.48
N TYR A 79 -4.81 8.61 12.22
CA TYR A 79 -4.09 9.62 12.99
C TYR A 79 -4.46 9.54 14.48
N THR A 80 -5.74 9.45 14.80
CA THR A 80 -6.22 9.29 16.18
C THR A 80 -5.71 7.98 16.79
N ALA A 81 -5.75 6.87 16.04
CA ALA A 81 -5.27 5.57 16.53
C ALA A 81 -3.79 5.57 16.88
N VAL A 82 -2.94 6.32 16.13
CA VAL A 82 -1.49 6.37 16.39
C VAL A 82 -1.06 7.45 17.38
N THR A 83 -1.94 8.41 17.68
CA THR A 83 -1.64 9.53 18.58
C THR A 83 -2.30 9.43 19.95
N SER A 84 -3.37 8.65 20.08
CA SER A 84 -4.09 8.45 21.32
C SER A 84 -3.45 7.39 22.21
N THR A 85 -3.67 7.50 23.53
CA THR A 85 -3.32 6.47 24.50
C THR A 85 -4.49 5.50 24.63
N GLY A 86 -4.31 4.25 24.22
CA GLY A 86 -5.33 3.21 24.29
C GLY A 86 -5.70 2.62 22.93
N PHE A 87 -6.68 1.70 22.94
CA PHE A 87 -7.17 1.07 21.73
C PHE A 87 -8.18 1.98 21.04
N PHE A 88 -7.89 2.37 19.81
CA PHE A 88 -8.79 3.11 18.94
C PHE A 88 -9.11 2.28 17.69
N PRO A 89 -10.34 1.79 17.54
CA PRO A 89 -10.70 0.99 16.37
C PRO A 89 -10.77 1.88 15.12
N GLN A 90 -10.12 1.46 14.04
CA GLN A 90 -10.30 2.06 12.74
C GLN A 90 -11.59 1.51 12.11
N VAL A 91 -12.46 2.40 11.62
CA VAL A 91 -13.70 2.01 10.93
C VAL A 91 -13.37 1.29 9.62
N LEU A 92 -12.40 1.81 8.88
CA LEU A 92 -11.93 1.21 7.63
C LEU A 92 -10.40 1.07 7.69
N ARG A 93 -9.92 -0.09 7.28
CA ARG A 93 -8.48 -0.37 7.25
C ARG A 93 -7.80 0.47 6.17
N HIS A 94 -6.56 0.90 6.44
CA HIS A 94 -5.84 1.80 5.55
C HIS A 94 -5.55 1.21 4.16
N GLU A 95 -5.38 -0.12 4.03
CA GLU A 95 -5.21 -0.76 2.72
C GLU A 95 -6.47 -0.62 1.85
N HIS A 96 -7.66 -0.68 2.45
CA HIS A 96 -8.91 -0.44 1.73
C HIS A 96 -9.03 1.03 1.34
N LEU A 97 -8.69 1.96 2.24
CA LEU A 97 -8.68 3.40 1.93
C LEU A 97 -7.67 3.72 0.84
N SER A 98 -6.47 3.15 0.88
CA SER A 98 -5.46 3.31 -0.18
C SER A 98 -6.01 2.87 -1.54
N ALA A 99 -6.66 1.71 -1.60
CA ALA A 99 -7.27 1.21 -2.83
C ALA A 99 -8.44 2.08 -3.29
N LEU A 100 -9.29 2.57 -2.37
CA LEU A 100 -10.38 3.48 -2.71
C LEU A 100 -9.88 4.81 -3.28
N ILE A 101 -8.79 5.36 -2.74
CA ILE A 101 -8.14 6.57 -3.29
C ILE A 101 -7.70 6.32 -4.74
N LEU A 102 -7.09 5.17 -5.03
CA LEU A 102 -6.70 4.78 -6.39
C LEU A 102 -7.89 4.56 -7.32
N CYS A 103 -9.08 4.30 -6.80
CA CYS A 103 -10.31 4.17 -7.57
C CYS A 103 -11.00 5.51 -7.89
N LEU A 104 -10.56 6.63 -7.28
CA LEU A 104 -11.13 7.95 -7.58
C LEU A 104 -10.91 8.31 -9.05
N PRO A 105 -11.93 8.82 -9.75
CA PRO A 105 -11.82 9.14 -11.19
C PRO A 105 -10.65 10.07 -11.52
N GLU A 106 -10.39 11.06 -10.66
CA GLU A 106 -9.32 12.03 -10.83
C GLU A 106 -7.94 11.37 -10.73
N VAL A 107 -7.76 10.48 -9.74
CA VAL A 107 -6.50 9.74 -9.52
C VAL A 107 -6.26 8.75 -10.65
N ARG A 108 -7.31 8.01 -11.07
CA ARG A 108 -7.23 7.09 -12.21
C ARG A 108 -6.87 7.81 -13.50
N THR A 109 -7.52 8.97 -13.76
CA THR A 109 -7.24 9.79 -14.94
C THR A 109 -5.80 10.28 -14.92
N TRP A 110 -5.33 10.76 -13.77
CA TRP A 110 -3.96 11.25 -13.62
C TRP A 110 -2.92 10.15 -13.82
N LEU A 111 -3.06 9.00 -13.18
CA LEU A 111 -2.16 7.85 -13.35
C LEU A 111 -2.22 7.30 -14.79
N GLY A 112 -3.41 7.24 -15.38
CA GLY A 112 -3.64 6.76 -16.74
C GLY A 112 -3.04 7.65 -17.84
N GLN A 113 -2.53 8.84 -17.53
CA GLN A 113 -1.75 9.64 -18.48
C GLN A 113 -0.42 8.97 -18.86
N ASN A 114 0.09 8.09 -18.00
CA ASN A 114 1.27 7.30 -18.32
C ASN A 114 0.83 5.90 -18.83
N PRO A 115 1.05 5.58 -20.13
CA PRO A 115 0.61 4.32 -20.74
C PRO A 115 1.31 3.07 -20.19
N ASP A 116 2.40 3.25 -19.45
CA ASP A 116 3.15 2.17 -18.81
C ASP A 116 2.62 1.80 -17.42
N LEU A 117 1.67 2.58 -16.89
CA LEU A 117 0.99 2.25 -15.63
C LEU A 117 -0.28 1.44 -15.88
N ASP A 118 -0.40 0.33 -15.17
CA ASP A 118 -1.62 -0.45 -15.06
C ASP A 118 -2.28 -0.16 -13.71
N VAL A 119 -3.23 0.77 -13.70
CA VAL A 119 -3.87 1.26 -12.48
C VAL A 119 -4.64 0.15 -11.77
N ASP A 120 -5.18 -0.84 -12.49
CA ASP A 120 -5.91 -1.94 -11.88
C ASP A 120 -4.96 -2.91 -11.17
N VAL A 121 -3.80 -3.20 -11.76
CA VAL A 121 -2.74 -4.00 -11.13
C VAL A 121 -2.18 -3.28 -9.90
N ILE A 122 -1.91 -1.98 -9.99
CA ILE A 122 -1.45 -1.16 -8.87
C ILE A 122 -2.48 -1.20 -7.73
N THR A 123 -3.77 -0.98 -8.05
CA THR A 123 -4.85 -0.99 -7.06
C THR A 123 -4.98 -2.35 -6.38
N ALA A 124 -4.92 -3.45 -7.14
CA ALA A 124 -4.96 -4.80 -6.60
C ALA A 124 -3.77 -5.08 -5.67
N ALA A 125 -2.56 -4.68 -6.06
CA ALA A 125 -1.36 -4.82 -5.23
C ALA A 125 -1.48 -4.03 -3.92
N VAL A 126 -1.95 -2.78 -3.98
CA VAL A 126 -2.19 -1.93 -2.81
C VAL A 126 -3.26 -2.52 -1.90
N LEU A 127 -4.37 -2.99 -2.44
CA LEU A 127 -5.44 -3.63 -1.66
C LEU A 127 -4.94 -4.89 -0.92
N SER A 128 -4.05 -5.65 -1.55
CA SER A 128 -3.61 -6.96 -1.07
C SER A 128 -2.34 -6.95 -0.22
N HIS A 129 -1.68 -5.81 0.01
CA HIS A 129 -0.37 -5.78 0.68
C HIS A 129 -0.38 -6.28 2.13
N HIS A 130 -1.54 -6.32 2.79
CA HIS A 130 -1.75 -6.91 4.10
C HIS A 130 -2.46 -8.28 4.06
N LEU A 131 -2.63 -8.89 2.89
CA LEU A 131 -3.21 -10.23 2.82
C LEU A 131 -2.27 -11.23 3.50
N LYS A 132 -2.74 -11.79 4.62
CA LYS A 132 -2.10 -12.92 5.28
C LYS A 132 -2.81 -14.20 4.88
N ALA A 133 -2.05 -15.21 4.53
CA ALA A 133 -2.57 -16.55 4.24
C ALA A 133 -3.01 -17.29 5.52
N SER A 134 -2.75 -16.75 6.72
CA SER A 134 -3.07 -17.39 7.99
C SER A 134 -4.54 -17.23 8.37
N LYS A 135 -5.16 -18.32 8.76
CA LYS A 135 -6.50 -18.36 9.37
C LYS A 135 -6.55 -17.76 10.79
N ASP A 136 -5.39 -17.59 11.41
CA ASP A 136 -5.26 -17.23 12.84
C ASP A 136 -5.07 -15.74 13.08
N GLU A 137 -5.36 -14.89 12.07
CA GLU A 137 -5.23 -13.45 12.24
C GLU A 137 -6.31 -12.91 13.19
N LYS A 138 -5.92 -12.72 14.44
CA LYS A 138 -6.76 -12.11 15.46
C LYS A 138 -6.70 -10.59 15.33
N THR A 139 -7.75 -9.98 14.82
CA THR A 139 -7.83 -8.53 14.62
C THR A 139 -8.67 -7.81 15.68
N THR A 140 -9.27 -8.55 16.64
CA THR A 140 -10.09 -8.00 17.71
C THR A 140 -9.71 -8.58 19.06
N PRO A 141 -10.05 -7.89 20.18
CA PRO A 141 -9.89 -8.41 21.53
C PRO A 141 -10.53 -9.78 21.75
N ASN A 142 -11.60 -10.10 21.00
CA ASN A 142 -12.32 -11.36 21.07
C ASN A 142 -11.75 -12.44 20.12
N GLY A 143 -10.62 -12.18 19.48
CA GLY A 143 -9.96 -13.16 18.61
C GLY A 143 -10.67 -13.45 17.28
N LYS A 144 -11.69 -12.65 16.90
CA LYS A 144 -12.36 -12.78 15.61
C LYS A 144 -11.61 -11.96 14.56
N SER A 145 -11.30 -12.56 13.41
CA SER A 145 -10.80 -11.84 12.26
C SER A 145 -11.97 -11.24 11.46
N TYR A 146 -11.93 -9.94 11.20
CA TYR A 146 -12.90 -9.27 10.33
C TYR A 146 -12.39 -9.02 8.92
N ARG A 147 -11.21 -9.55 8.58
CA ARG A 147 -10.64 -9.34 7.26
C ARG A 147 -11.51 -9.93 6.15
N TRP A 148 -12.14 -11.07 6.45
CA TRP A 148 -13.07 -11.77 5.59
C TRP A 148 -14.18 -12.35 6.44
N SER A 149 -15.17 -11.56 6.78
CA SER A 149 -16.40 -12.13 7.34
C SER A 149 -17.13 -12.83 6.22
N GLN A 150 -17.13 -14.16 6.21
CA GLN A 150 -18.10 -14.88 5.40
C GLN A 150 -19.49 -14.59 5.98
N PRO A 151 -20.48 -14.23 5.15
CA PRO A 151 -21.86 -14.20 5.60
C PRO A 151 -22.22 -15.62 6.07
N GLN A 152 -22.76 -15.70 7.29
CA GLN A 152 -23.36 -16.92 7.81
C GLN A 152 -24.62 -17.21 7.05
#